data_e80053a27bb87ab35934414062b1cc46
#
_entry.id   e80053a27bb87ab35934414062b1cc46
#
_cell.length_a   1.000
_cell.length_b   1.000
_cell.length_c   1.000
_cell.angle_alpha   90.00
_cell.angle_beta   90.00
_cell.angle_gamma   90.00
#
_symmetry.space_group_name_H-M   'P 1'
#
loop_
_entity.id
_entity.type
_entity.pdbx_description
1 polymer ?
#
loop_
_entity_poly.entity_id
_entity_poly.type
_entity_poly.pdbx_seq_one_letter_code
_entity_poly.pdbx_strand_id
1 'polypeptide(L)'
;SYMISKLNIKDNDIILEPSAGEGIFIDGIINQQKNIQIDALDIDEKAVNILKKKYWDMPNVKVRLTDTLLDRQLDMYADRQLWLKITDTLEDKELDYISDNGGYYDKIIGNPPYGAWQDYDKRKILKKKYKGQYVKETYTLFLYRCIFLLKKGGKLSFIIPDTFLFLNMHKSLREFLLKSTKIEEILIFPSNFFPGVNFGYSNLSIITLEKDDCESVKDNDVKIFTGFNTVRELGRIDENSENLQCFCYKQSDILKNENYKFIITDNSKIAIINDSKVRIGDVADVVTGFYSGNNKEFICVKSKEIKGAKNYRMVDCDKIYDCYDLTGIKNVAEGYVAYVKGSSDTRYIRKEDEWYVRWDKETVDFYIKDKKARFQNSKFYFKTGIAIPMVKSKQIKATLMRNRVFDQSIVGIFPKGKDKIYYMLALMNSNVI
;
A
#
# COMPACT_ATOMS: atom_id res chain seq x y z
N SER A 1 20.09 -16.47 3.93
CA SER A 1 18.81 -16.15 3.33
C SER A 1 18.98 -15.17 2.17
N TYR A 2 18.03 -15.11 1.24
CA TYR A 2 18.07 -14.26 0.05
C TYR A 2 18.41 -12.79 0.32
N MET A 3 17.71 -12.14 1.25
CA MET A 3 17.95 -10.72 1.59
C MET A 3 19.38 -10.46 2.07
N ILE A 4 19.94 -11.35 2.87
CA ILE A 4 21.32 -11.22 3.38
C ILE A 4 22.32 -11.31 2.23
N SER A 5 22.14 -12.26 1.29
CA SER A 5 23.04 -12.40 0.13
C SER A 5 23.05 -11.16 -0.76
N LYS A 6 21.92 -10.45 -0.87
CA LYS A 6 21.79 -9.22 -1.69
C LYS A 6 22.50 -8.01 -1.06
N LEU A 7 22.71 -8.00 0.23
CA LEU A 7 23.42 -6.90 0.89
C LEU A 7 24.94 -6.90 0.61
N ASN A 8 25.51 -8.02 0.17
CA ASN A 8 26.94 -8.13 -0.08
C ASN A 8 27.78 -7.64 1.12
N ILE A 9 27.51 -8.25 2.30
CA ILE A 9 28.14 -7.87 3.58
C ILE A 9 29.65 -8.15 3.52
N LYS A 10 30.44 -7.19 3.96
CA LYS A 10 31.90 -7.24 4.01
C LYS A 10 32.41 -7.20 5.44
N ASP A 11 33.67 -7.56 5.64
CA ASP A 11 34.36 -7.37 6.91
C ASP A 11 34.35 -5.90 7.33
N ASN A 12 34.11 -5.68 8.63
CA ASN A 12 34.00 -4.37 9.27
C ASN A 12 32.74 -3.56 8.90
N ASP A 13 31.76 -4.15 8.17
CA ASP A 13 30.50 -3.48 7.95
C ASP A 13 29.77 -3.23 9.27
N ILE A 14 29.15 -2.07 9.38
CA ILE A 14 28.23 -1.70 10.47
C ILE A 14 26.81 -1.89 9.95
N ILE A 15 26.06 -2.78 10.59
CA ILE A 15 24.76 -3.24 10.15
C ILE A 15 23.69 -2.77 11.12
N LEU A 16 22.56 -2.30 10.61
CA LEU A 16 21.36 -1.96 11.39
C LEU A 16 20.22 -2.92 11.10
N GLU A 17 19.63 -3.48 12.15
CA GLU A 17 18.30 -4.07 12.12
C GLU A 17 17.34 -3.21 12.94
N PRO A 18 16.51 -2.34 12.28
CA PRO A 18 15.75 -1.27 12.94
C PRO A 18 14.48 -1.74 13.63
N SER A 19 14.11 -3.02 13.51
CA SER A 19 12.97 -3.69 14.14
C SER A 19 13.29 -5.18 14.24
N ALA A 20 14.14 -5.52 15.20
CA ALA A 20 14.87 -6.79 15.20
C ALA A 20 14.01 -8.00 15.64
N GLY A 21 12.89 -7.78 16.36
CA GLY A 21 12.04 -8.85 16.85
C GLY A 21 12.85 -9.89 17.63
N GLU A 22 12.85 -11.14 17.17
CA GLU A 22 13.60 -12.25 17.77
C GLU A 22 15.00 -12.48 17.14
N GLY A 23 15.44 -11.59 16.22
CA GLY A 23 16.79 -11.58 15.65
C GLY A 23 17.04 -12.59 14.54
N ILE A 24 16.02 -12.92 13.75
CA ILE A 24 16.15 -13.89 12.63
C ILE A 24 17.19 -13.45 11.60
N PHE A 25 17.28 -12.16 11.29
CA PHE A 25 18.28 -11.66 10.35
C PHE A 25 19.68 -11.66 11.00
N ILE A 26 19.78 -11.32 12.29
CA ILE A 26 21.04 -11.33 13.03
C ILE A 26 21.65 -12.74 13.01
N ASP A 27 20.86 -13.78 13.30
CA ASP A 27 21.32 -15.18 13.24
C ASP A 27 21.88 -15.52 11.85
N GLY A 28 21.14 -15.14 10.82
CA GLY A 28 21.54 -15.39 9.44
C GLY A 28 22.83 -14.67 9.02
N ILE A 29 23.07 -13.48 9.57
CA ILE A 29 24.27 -12.67 9.29
C ILE A 29 25.48 -13.22 10.03
N ILE A 30 25.38 -13.50 11.33
CA ILE A 30 26.48 -14.01 12.17
C ILE A 30 27.00 -15.36 11.67
N ASN A 31 26.09 -16.20 11.14
CA ASN A 31 26.49 -17.50 10.55
C ASN A 31 27.32 -17.36 9.27
N GLN A 32 27.26 -16.22 8.58
CA GLN A 32 27.98 -16.00 7.32
C GLN A 32 29.23 -15.13 7.51
N GLN A 33 29.20 -14.17 8.46
CA GLN A 33 30.25 -13.19 8.64
C GLN A 33 30.48 -12.89 10.11
N LYS A 34 31.73 -13.00 10.59
CA LYS A 34 32.07 -12.82 12.01
C LYS A 34 32.65 -11.45 12.37
N ASN A 35 33.32 -10.79 11.41
CA ASN A 35 33.98 -9.51 11.63
C ASN A 35 33.12 -8.34 11.22
N ILE A 36 31.98 -8.15 11.90
CA ILE A 36 30.99 -7.10 11.64
C ILE A 36 30.46 -6.53 12.96
N GLN A 37 29.83 -5.35 12.90
CA GLN A 37 29.08 -4.77 14.02
C GLN A 37 27.60 -4.73 13.67
N ILE A 38 26.74 -5.10 14.62
CA ILE A 38 25.28 -5.12 14.44
C ILE A 38 24.62 -4.28 15.53
N ASP A 39 23.86 -3.26 15.13
CA ASP A 39 22.93 -2.54 15.99
C ASP A 39 21.52 -3.13 15.78
N ALA A 40 20.99 -3.77 16.80
CA ALA A 40 19.66 -4.37 16.83
C ALA A 40 18.71 -3.51 17.66
N LEU A 41 17.68 -2.95 17.04
CA LEU A 41 16.73 -2.06 17.70
C LEU A 41 15.34 -2.70 17.71
N ASP A 42 14.62 -2.56 18.81
CA ASP A 42 13.20 -2.86 18.85
C ASP A 42 12.51 -1.98 19.90
N ILE A 43 11.20 -1.75 19.70
CA ILE A 43 10.35 -1.02 20.63
C ILE A 43 9.71 -1.95 21.66
N ASP A 44 9.66 -3.26 21.38
CA ASP A 44 9.13 -4.27 22.30
C ASP A 44 10.17 -4.72 23.31
N GLU A 45 9.94 -4.42 24.58
CA GLU A 45 10.81 -4.80 25.68
C GLU A 45 11.01 -6.32 25.79
N LYS A 46 10.00 -7.12 25.45
CA LYS A 46 10.11 -8.59 25.47
C LYS A 46 11.08 -9.09 24.41
N ALA A 47 10.95 -8.57 23.19
CA ALA A 47 11.86 -8.87 22.09
C ALA A 47 13.31 -8.49 22.45
N VAL A 48 13.51 -7.28 22.98
CA VAL A 48 14.82 -6.79 23.40
C VAL A 48 15.43 -7.68 24.50
N ASN A 49 14.64 -8.12 25.47
CA ASN A 49 15.13 -9.02 26.53
C ASN A 49 15.53 -10.40 25.99
N ILE A 50 14.80 -10.93 24.99
CA ILE A 50 15.17 -12.16 24.29
C ILE A 50 16.50 -11.96 23.55
N LEU A 51 16.63 -10.87 22.78
CA LEU A 51 17.85 -10.55 22.03
C LEU A 51 19.08 -10.38 22.94
N LYS A 52 18.95 -9.62 24.04
CA LYS A 52 20.05 -9.44 25.03
C LYS A 52 20.50 -10.75 25.63
N LYS A 53 19.57 -11.67 25.89
CA LYS A 53 19.87 -13.02 26.40
C LYS A 53 20.55 -13.88 25.34
N LYS A 54 20.10 -13.77 24.09
CA LYS A 54 20.57 -14.56 22.95
C LYS A 54 21.99 -14.20 22.53
N TYR A 55 22.32 -12.89 22.56
CA TYR A 55 23.62 -12.36 22.12
C TYR A 55 24.47 -11.79 23.25
N TRP A 56 24.29 -12.29 24.50
CA TRP A 56 24.95 -11.79 25.70
C TRP A 56 26.49 -11.87 25.63
N ASP A 57 27.02 -12.88 24.94
CA ASP A 57 28.45 -13.16 24.76
C ASP A 57 29.01 -12.60 23.43
N MET A 58 28.20 -11.85 22.68
CA MET A 58 28.59 -11.30 21.38
C MET A 58 28.74 -9.77 21.46
N PRO A 59 29.97 -9.26 21.77
CA PRO A 59 30.19 -7.82 21.98
C PRO A 59 30.01 -6.99 20.72
N ASN A 60 29.99 -7.62 19.55
CA ASN A 60 29.74 -7.00 18.25
C ASN A 60 28.25 -6.84 17.93
N VAL A 61 27.34 -7.37 18.77
CA VAL A 61 25.88 -7.19 18.63
C VAL A 61 25.39 -6.29 19.76
N LYS A 62 24.97 -5.07 19.42
CA LYS A 62 24.43 -4.08 20.35
C LYS A 62 22.91 -4.07 20.28
N VAL A 63 22.24 -4.44 21.36
CA VAL A 63 20.78 -4.49 21.45
C VAL A 63 20.25 -3.30 22.25
N ARG A 64 19.34 -2.52 21.67
CA ARG A 64 18.73 -1.36 22.32
C ARG A 64 17.20 -1.39 22.28
N LEU A 65 16.57 -1.04 23.41
CA LEU A 65 15.13 -0.76 23.50
C LEU A 65 14.89 0.68 23.06
N THR A 66 14.29 0.88 21.88
CA THR A 66 14.04 2.23 21.36
C THR A 66 12.99 2.23 20.25
N ASP A 67 12.32 3.36 20.07
CA ASP A 67 11.53 3.63 18.88
C ASP A 67 12.44 4.18 17.77
N THR A 68 12.77 3.35 16.80
CA THR A 68 13.62 3.70 15.67
C THR A 68 13.20 4.99 14.96
N LEU A 69 11.90 5.27 14.86
CA LEU A 69 11.41 6.48 14.19
C LEU A 69 11.63 7.76 15.00
N LEU A 70 11.76 7.66 16.33
CA LEU A 70 11.87 8.81 17.23
C LEU A 70 13.19 8.89 17.99
N ASP A 71 14.08 7.90 17.80
CA ASP A 71 15.39 7.82 18.48
C ASP A 71 16.29 9.00 18.07
N ARG A 72 16.64 9.84 19.05
CA ARG A 72 17.51 11.01 18.84
C ARG A 72 18.98 10.63 18.60
N GLN A 73 19.45 9.51 19.14
CA GLN A 73 20.81 9.05 18.87
C GLN A 73 20.99 8.68 17.39
N LEU A 74 19.95 8.09 16.78
CA LEU A 74 19.98 7.81 15.34
C LEU A 74 19.93 9.09 14.49
N ASP A 75 19.37 10.19 15.01
CA ASP A 75 19.39 11.46 14.28
C ASP A 75 20.82 11.98 14.11
N MET A 76 21.72 11.70 15.06
CA MET A 76 23.16 12.02 14.96
C MET A 76 23.90 11.24 13.85
N TYR A 77 23.34 10.09 13.43
CA TYR A 77 23.90 9.23 12.38
C TYR A 77 23.30 9.52 10.99
N ALA A 78 22.30 10.39 10.90
CA ALA A 78 21.63 10.70 9.66
C ALA A 78 22.44 11.61 8.74
N ASP A 79 22.27 11.44 7.42
CA ASP A 79 22.89 12.26 6.41
C ASP A 79 22.26 13.66 6.36
N ARG A 80 22.95 14.64 6.91
CA ARG A 80 22.54 16.05 6.94
C ARG A 80 22.39 16.66 5.56
N GLN A 81 23.29 16.36 4.63
CA GLN A 81 23.24 16.94 3.30
C GLN A 81 22.05 16.45 2.50
N LEU A 82 21.73 15.15 2.61
CA LEU A 82 20.53 14.59 1.99
C LEU A 82 19.27 15.19 2.62
N TRP A 83 19.25 15.36 3.95
CA TRP A 83 18.14 15.99 4.66
C TRP A 83 17.88 17.42 4.17
N LEU A 84 18.94 18.23 4.06
CA LEU A 84 18.86 19.61 3.56
C LEU A 84 18.35 19.72 2.12
N LYS A 85 18.75 18.78 1.25
CA LYS A 85 18.29 18.75 -0.16
C LYS A 85 16.80 18.49 -0.34
N ILE A 86 16.18 17.84 0.62
CA ILE A 86 14.79 17.34 0.50
C ILE A 86 13.79 18.22 1.26
N THR A 87 14.23 18.88 2.32
CA THR A 87 13.42 19.76 3.14
C THR A 87 13.82 21.21 2.88
N ASP A 88 13.17 21.88 1.93
CA ASP A 88 13.35 23.32 1.65
C ASP A 88 13.00 24.24 2.85
N THR A 89 12.67 23.67 3.99
CA THR A 89 12.24 24.40 5.19
C THR A 89 12.80 23.75 6.44
N LEU A 90 13.96 24.21 6.85
CA LEU A 90 14.52 23.92 8.17
C LEU A 90 14.27 25.09 9.10
N GLU A 91 13.53 24.85 10.16
CA GLU A 91 13.69 25.63 11.37
C GLU A 91 15.03 25.18 11.97
N ASP A 92 16.01 26.09 12.02
CA ASP A 92 17.45 25.89 12.33
C ASP A 92 17.77 25.05 13.59
N LYS A 93 16.83 24.89 14.50
CA LYS A 93 17.06 24.22 15.79
C LYS A 93 17.12 22.68 15.77
N GLU A 94 16.66 22.02 14.69
CA GLU A 94 16.70 20.55 14.58
C GLU A 94 17.97 20.05 13.85
N LEU A 95 18.73 20.95 13.22
CA LEU A 95 19.95 20.66 12.45
C LEU A 95 21.21 20.49 13.29
N ASP A 96 21.25 21.10 14.46
CA ASP A 96 22.45 21.09 15.32
C ASP A 96 22.84 19.70 15.84
N TYR A 97 21.95 18.73 15.66
CA TYR A 97 22.14 17.33 16.12
C TYR A 97 22.49 16.33 15.01
N ILE A 98 22.48 16.74 13.73
CA ILE A 98 22.76 15.85 12.60
C ILE A 98 24.22 15.98 12.21
N SER A 99 24.94 14.86 12.16
CA SER A 99 26.38 14.84 11.82
C SER A 99 26.62 15.20 10.34
N ASP A 100 27.77 15.81 10.05
CA ASP A 100 28.21 16.11 8.67
C ASP A 100 28.63 14.83 7.90
N ASN A 101 28.60 13.68 8.54
CA ASN A 101 29.10 12.41 8.02
C ASN A 101 28.00 11.61 7.31
N GLY A 102 27.56 11.97 6.15
CA GLY A 102 26.72 11.28 5.15
C GLY A 102 26.15 9.89 5.44
N GLY A 103 25.65 9.61 6.66
CA GLY A 103 25.16 8.30 7.12
C GLY A 103 26.19 7.52 7.95
N TYR A 104 25.75 6.47 8.62
CA TYR A 104 26.58 5.69 9.57
C TYR A 104 26.64 4.20 9.23
N TYR A 105 25.55 3.61 8.73
CA TYR A 105 25.46 2.18 8.47
C TYR A 105 25.87 1.82 7.05
N ASP A 106 26.63 0.73 6.92
CA ASP A 106 26.99 0.15 5.63
C ASP A 106 25.85 -0.68 5.07
N LYS A 107 25.12 -1.39 5.94
CA LYS A 107 23.99 -2.24 5.57
C LYS A 107 22.80 -2.06 6.51
N ILE A 108 21.60 -2.12 5.96
CA ILE A 108 20.36 -2.13 6.75
C ILE A 108 19.47 -3.27 6.25
N ILE A 109 18.96 -4.09 7.16
CA ILE A 109 18.05 -5.19 6.85
C ILE A 109 16.91 -5.22 7.85
N GLY A 110 15.73 -5.61 7.43
CA GLY A 110 14.61 -5.75 8.37
C GLY A 110 13.27 -6.08 7.75
N ASN A 111 12.33 -6.35 8.64
CA ASN A 111 10.92 -6.45 8.37
C ASN A 111 10.18 -5.43 9.27
N PRO A 112 10.13 -4.14 8.88
CA PRO A 112 9.54 -3.10 9.71
C PRO A 112 8.03 -3.29 9.87
N PRO A 113 7.42 -2.78 10.96
CA PRO A 113 5.98 -2.88 11.18
C PRO A 113 5.20 -2.15 10.08
N TYR A 114 4.18 -2.80 9.49
CA TYR A 114 3.49 -2.28 8.30
C TYR A 114 2.46 -1.19 8.60
N GLY A 115 1.58 -1.43 9.53
CA GLY A 115 0.51 -0.52 9.92
C GLY A 115 0.25 -0.63 11.41
N ALA A 116 1.19 -0.17 12.23
CA ALA A 116 0.97 -0.15 13.67
C ALA A 116 -0.11 0.87 14.01
N TRP A 117 -1.05 0.47 14.86
CA TRP A 117 -1.95 1.39 15.52
C TRP A 117 -1.10 2.41 16.27
N GLN A 118 -1.10 3.63 15.77
CA GLN A 118 -0.43 4.75 16.42
C GLN A 118 -1.50 5.57 17.12
N ASP A 119 -1.25 5.92 18.38
CA ASP A 119 -2.07 6.89 19.07
C ASP A 119 -2.01 8.26 18.38
N TYR A 120 -2.94 9.12 18.75
CA TYR A 120 -3.08 10.44 18.12
C TYR A 120 -1.86 11.33 18.37
N ASP A 121 -1.23 11.25 19.53
CA ASP A 121 -0.10 12.11 19.92
C ASP A 121 1.16 11.67 19.21
N LYS A 122 1.43 10.36 19.12
CA LYS A 122 2.52 9.83 18.32
C LYS A 122 2.40 10.25 16.85
N ARG A 123 1.20 10.22 16.27
CA ARG A 123 0.96 10.71 14.89
C ARG A 123 1.28 12.19 14.71
N LYS A 124 1.00 13.04 15.70
CA LYS A 124 1.37 14.46 15.65
C LYS A 124 2.88 14.63 15.59
N ILE A 125 3.61 13.92 16.45
CA ILE A 125 5.08 13.95 16.50
C ILE A 125 5.65 13.48 15.16
N LEU A 126 5.17 12.33 14.64
CA LEU A 126 5.62 11.81 13.35
C LEU A 126 5.31 12.75 12.19
N LYS A 127 4.15 13.41 12.17
CA LYS A 127 3.83 14.42 11.16
C LYS A 127 4.78 15.62 11.17
N LYS A 128 5.22 16.02 12.35
CA LYS A 128 6.20 17.12 12.48
C LYS A 128 7.57 16.66 12.00
N LYS A 129 8.05 15.49 12.47
CA LYS A 129 9.38 14.95 12.13
C LYS A 129 9.51 14.52 10.66
N TYR A 130 8.46 13.92 10.08
CA TYR A 130 8.44 13.39 8.72
C TYR A 130 7.53 14.21 7.80
N LYS A 131 7.70 15.54 7.81
CA LYS A 131 6.89 16.48 7.02
C LYS A 131 6.84 16.05 5.55
N GLY A 132 5.63 16.02 4.97
CA GLY A 132 5.42 15.61 3.57
C GLY A 132 5.26 14.09 3.35
N GLN A 133 5.55 13.26 4.35
CA GLN A 133 5.36 11.81 4.25
C GLN A 133 4.01 11.34 4.81
N TYR A 134 3.53 10.19 4.32
CA TYR A 134 2.30 9.58 4.81
C TYR A 134 2.57 8.80 6.10
N VAL A 135 2.14 9.33 7.24
CA VAL A 135 2.52 8.81 8.57
C VAL A 135 1.62 7.69 9.13
N LYS A 136 0.57 7.27 8.40
CA LYS A 136 -0.33 6.20 8.89
C LYS A 136 0.22 4.79 8.65
N GLU A 137 1.12 4.63 7.69
CA GLU A 137 1.79 3.37 7.40
C GLU A 137 3.25 3.48 7.85
N THR A 138 3.60 2.76 8.92
CA THR A 138 4.91 2.89 9.59
C THR A 138 6.06 2.41 8.72
N TYR A 139 5.87 1.38 7.91
CA TYR A 139 6.94 0.84 7.05
C TYR A 139 7.52 1.90 6.10
N THR A 140 6.69 2.84 5.62
CA THR A 140 7.16 3.90 4.73
C THR A 140 8.09 4.88 5.44
N LEU A 141 7.81 5.17 6.71
CA LEU A 141 8.68 6.01 7.53
C LEU A 141 9.99 5.29 7.90
N PHE A 142 9.94 3.98 8.15
CA PHE A 142 11.15 3.18 8.34
C PHE A 142 12.03 3.20 7.10
N LEU A 143 11.45 2.96 5.93
CA LEU A 143 12.18 3.00 4.66
C LEU A 143 12.80 4.38 4.43
N TYR A 144 12.02 5.45 4.61
CA TYR A 144 12.49 6.83 4.48
C TYR A 144 13.66 7.11 5.44
N ARG A 145 13.48 6.85 6.75
CA ARG A 145 14.49 7.09 7.77
C ARG A 145 15.79 6.29 7.55
N CYS A 146 15.66 5.02 7.24
CA CYS A 146 16.82 4.14 7.07
C CYS A 146 17.75 4.56 5.93
N ILE A 147 17.21 5.19 4.87
CA ILE A 147 18.03 5.72 3.78
C ILE A 147 18.90 6.89 4.28
N PHE A 148 18.42 7.74 5.20
CA PHE A 148 19.26 8.78 5.80
C PHE A 148 20.37 8.20 6.66
N LEU A 149 20.12 7.05 7.30
CA LEU A 149 21.09 6.38 8.16
C LEU A 149 22.17 5.61 7.38
N LEU A 150 21.93 5.28 6.10
CA LEU A 150 22.91 4.64 5.24
C LEU A 150 24.03 5.58 4.84
N LYS A 151 25.26 5.08 4.79
CA LYS A 151 26.39 5.69 4.08
C LYS A 151 26.11 5.72 2.57
N LYS A 152 26.78 6.59 1.82
CA LYS A 152 26.79 6.52 0.37
C LYS A 152 27.39 5.17 -0.07
N GLY A 153 26.75 4.48 -1.03
CA GLY A 153 27.07 3.10 -1.42
C GLY A 153 26.62 2.02 -0.42
N GLY A 154 26.00 2.42 0.69
CA GLY A 154 25.38 1.49 1.63
C GLY A 154 24.11 0.89 1.08
N LYS A 155 23.81 -0.37 1.46
CA LYS A 155 22.67 -1.14 0.95
C LYS A 155 21.60 -1.40 1.99
N LEU A 156 20.34 -1.38 1.55
CA LEU A 156 19.17 -1.73 2.36
C LEU A 156 18.38 -2.85 1.69
N SER A 157 17.91 -3.81 2.50
CA SER A 157 16.93 -4.79 2.05
C SER A 157 15.80 -4.92 3.07
N PHE A 158 14.56 -4.64 2.65
CA PHE A 158 13.37 -4.67 3.50
C PHE A 158 12.26 -5.54 2.93
N ILE A 159 11.51 -6.22 3.83
CA ILE A 159 10.22 -6.83 3.50
C ILE A 159 9.12 -5.84 3.88
N ILE A 160 8.35 -5.35 2.91
CA ILE A 160 7.30 -4.34 3.09
C ILE A 160 6.11 -4.59 2.17
N PRO A 161 4.91 -4.04 2.46
CA PRO A 161 3.79 -4.06 1.52
C PRO A 161 4.15 -3.43 0.17
N ASP A 162 3.62 -3.99 -0.93
CA ASP A 162 3.83 -3.49 -2.29
C ASP A 162 3.07 -2.18 -2.58
N THR A 163 2.21 -1.73 -1.67
CA THR A 163 1.33 -0.57 -1.84
C THR A 163 2.07 0.74 -2.09
N PHE A 164 3.33 0.88 -1.62
CA PHE A 164 4.13 2.08 -1.89
C PHE A 164 4.42 2.27 -3.39
N LEU A 165 4.37 1.21 -4.19
CA LEU A 165 4.67 1.26 -5.63
C LEU A 165 3.63 2.06 -6.42
N PHE A 166 2.37 2.10 -5.98
CA PHE A 166 1.28 2.65 -6.80
C PHE A 166 0.25 3.53 -6.07
N LEU A 167 0.11 3.47 -4.74
CA LEU A 167 -0.87 4.32 -4.05
C LEU A 167 -0.44 5.79 -4.06
N ASN A 168 -1.40 6.69 -4.33
CA ASN A 168 -1.12 8.13 -4.47
C ASN A 168 -0.52 8.77 -3.20
N MET A 169 -0.89 8.26 -2.02
CA MET A 169 -0.39 8.76 -0.74
C MET A 169 1.13 8.58 -0.55
N HIS A 170 1.76 7.68 -1.31
CA HIS A 170 3.19 7.40 -1.26
C HIS A 170 3.99 8.10 -2.38
N LYS A 171 3.40 9.09 -3.06
CA LYS A 171 4.08 9.84 -4.11
C LYS A 171 5.43 10.41 -3.64
N SER A 172 5.44 11.10 -2.49
CA SER A 172 6.66 11.73 -1.94
C SER A 172 7.74 10.70 -1.61
N LEU A 173 7.34 9.52 -1.07
CA LEU A 173 8.28 8.44 -0.81
C LEU A 173 8.89 7.90 -2.10
N ARG A 174 8.08 7.65 -3.14
CA ARG A 174 8.59 7.17 -4.44
C ARG A 174 9.55 8.16 -5.08
N GLU A 175 9.20 9.44 -5.06
CA GLU A 175 10.08 10.50 -5.56
C GLU A 175 11.43 10.48 -4.83
N PHE A 176 11.40 10.38 -3.50
CA PHE A 176 12.59 10.30 -2.68
C PHE A 176 13.44 9.07 -3.02
N LEU A 177 12.85 7.87 -3.06
CA LEU A 177 13.56 6.64 -3.41
C LEU A 177 14.23 6.74 -4.78
N LEU A 178 13.46 7.15 -5.79
CA LEU A 178 13.94 7.24 -7.17
C LEU A 178 15.03 8.29 -7.40
N LYS A 179 15.15 9.28 -6.52
CA LYS A 179 16.15 10.34 -6.63
C LYS A 179 17.38 10.14 -5.73
N SER A 180 17.26 9.33 -4.67
CA SER A 180 18.29 9.20 -3.63
C SER A 180 18.88 7.80 -3.51
N THR A 181 18.40 6.85 -4.30
CA THR A 181 18.85 5.46 -4.24
C THR A 181 18.85 4.81 -5.61
N LYS A 182 19.75 3.88 -5.83
CA LYS A 182 19.65 2.89 -6.92
C LYS A 182 18.80 1.74 -6.43
N ILE A 183 17.61 1.59 -6.98
CA ILE A 183 16.76 0.43 -6.68
C ILE A 183 17.28 -0.73 -7.54
N GLU A 184 17.89 -1.72 -6.92
CA GLU A 184 18.47 -2.87 -7.64
C GLU A 184 17.37 -3.84 -8.06
N GLU A 185 16.51 -4.22 -7.09
CA GLU A 185 15.43 -5.18 -7.36
C GLU A 185 14.24 -5.02 -6.41
N ILE A 186 13.08 -5.44 -6.89
CA ILE A 186 11.84 -5.56 -6.12
C ILE A 186 11.22 -6.93 -6.44
N LEU A 187 11.04 -7.76 -5.41
CA LEU A 187 10.30 -9.01 -5.52
C LEU A 187 8.88 -8.80 -4.98
N ILE A 188 7.86 -9.11 -5.76
CA ILE A 188 6.45 -8.98 -5.35
C ILE A 188 5.83 -10.37 -5.24
N PHE A 189 5.34 -10.72 -4.06
CA PHE A 189 4.81 -12.05 -3.75
C PHE A 189 3.56 -11.97 -2.87
N PRO A 190 2.70 -13.02 -2.87
CA PRO A 190 1.48 -13.05 -2.06
C PRO A 190 1.77 -12.93 -0.56
N SER A 191 0.98 -12.13 0.16
CA SER A 191 1.15 -11.91 1.61
C SER A 191 0.96 -13.18 2.45
N ASN A 192 0.21 -14.16 1.96
CA ASN A 192 -0.02 -15.45 2.61
C ASN A 192 1.22 -16.36 2.68
N PHE A 193 2.36 -15.96 2.10
CA PHE A 193 3.64 -16.63 2.33
C PHE A 193 4.11 -16.53 3.79
N PHE A 194 3.56 -15.59 4.54
CA PHE A 194 3.79 -15.45 5.98
C PHE A 194 2.52 -15.89 6.74
N PRO A 195 2.40 -17.17 7.16
CA PRO A 195 1.24 -17.67 7.87
C PRO A 195 1.06 -16.96 9.22
N GLY A 196 -0.19 -16.68 9.57
CA GLY A 196 -0.55 -16.01 10.84
C GLY A 196 -0.68 -14.49 10.73
N VAL A 197 -0.40 -13.90 9.59
CA VAL A 197 -0.46 -12.45 9.40
C VAL A 197 -1.56 -12.08 8.44
N ASN A 198 -2.68 -11.62 8.98
CA ASN A 198 -3.80 -11.11 8.20
C ASN A 198 -3.59 -9.60 7.98
N PHE A 199 -2.70 -9.23 7.07
CA PHE A 199 -2.24 -7.85 6.90
C PHE A 199 -3.24 -6.92 6.20
N GLY A 200 -4.34 -7.39 5.69
CA GLY A 200 -5.19 -6.57 4.81
C GLY A 200 -4.52 -6.13 3.50
N TYR A 201 -3.28 -6.55 3.26
CA TYR A 201 -2.54 -6.34 2.01
C TYR A 201 -2.56 -7.62 1.17
N SER A 202 -2.73 -7.46 -0.15
CA SER A 202 -2.73 -8.61 -1.07
C SER A 202 -1.35 -9.18 -1.27
N ASN A 203 -0.34 -8.32 -1.37
CA ASN A 203 1.04 -8.69 -1.62
C ASN A 203 1.99 -8.00 -0.65
N LEU A 204 3.14 -8.65 -0.47
CA LEU A 204 4.35 -8.06 0.10
C LEU A 204 5.42 -7.92 -0.98
N SER A 205 6.43 -7.15 -0.67
CA SER A 205 7.61 -7.01 -1.52
C SER A 205 8.89 -7.09 -0.71
N ILE A 206 9.95 -7.62 -1.31
CA ILE A 206 11.33 -7.39 -0.87
C ILE A 206 11.89 -6.31 -1.78
N ILE A 207 12.31 -5.19 -1.20
CA ILE A 207 13.04 -4.15 -1.92
C ILE A 207 14.50 -4.18 -1.51
N THR A 208 15.40 -4.20 -2.50
CA THR A 208 16.85 -4.06 -2.30
C THR A 208 17.31 -2.81 -3.05
N LEU A 209 18.00 -1.93 -2.34
CA LEU A 209 18.50 -0.67 -2.88
C LEU A 209 19.87 -0.29 -2.31
N GLU A 210 20.58 0.57 -3.05
CA GLU A 210 21.84 1.19 -2.66
C GLU A 210 21.65 2.71 -2.59
N LYS A 211 22.11 3.35 -1.52
CA LYS A 211 22.09 4.82 -1.41
C LYS A 211 23.13 5.43 -2.34
N ASP A 212 22.70 6.33 -3.21
CA ASP A 212 23.61 7.02 -4.13
C ASP A 212 23.12 8.45 -4.46
N ASP A 213 23.95 9.20 -5.19
CA ASP A 213 23.62 10.57 -5.61
C ASP A 213 22.71 10.61 -6.84
N CYS A 214 21.92 11.67 -6.95
CA CYS A 214 20.91 11.85 -8.01
C CYS A 214 21.40 11.68 -9.46
N GLU A 215 22.68 11.90 -9.76
CA GLU A 215 23.18 11.79 -11.15
C GLU A 215 23.47 10.37 -11.57
N SER A 216 24.04 9.54 -10.70
CA SER A 216 24.36 8.14 -10.98
C SER A 216 23.11 7.24 -11.02
N VAL A 217 22.00 7.72 -10.46
CA VAL A 217 20.72 6.99 -10.37
C VAL A 217 19.99 6.92 -11.71
N LYS A 218 20.24 7.86 -12.65
CA LYS A 218 19.46 7.97 -13.89
C LYS A 218 19.57 6.76 -14.80
N ASP A 219 20.74 6.14 -14.88
CA ASP A 219 21.02 5.01 -15.75
C ASP A 219 20.80 3.65 -15.09
N ASN A 220 20.35 3.64 -13.83
CA ASN A 220 20.11 2.42 -13.08
C ASN A 220 18.97 1.59 -13.67
N ASP A 221 19.19 0.28 -13.76
CA ASP A 221 18.18 -0.70 -14.15
C ASP A 221 17.50 -1.28 -12.92
N VAL A 222 16.18 -1.07 -12.80
CA VAL A 222 15.34 -1.63 -11.74
C VAL A 222 14.76 -2.96 -12.22
N LYS A 223 15.07 -4.05 -11.53
CA LYS A 223 14.50 -5.38 -11.80
C LYS A 223 13.29 -5.63 -10.90
N ILE A 224 12.16 -6.01 -11.49
CA ILE A 224 10.95 -6.34 -10.71
C ILE A 224 10.54 -7.77 -11.04
N PHE A 225 10.50 -8.61 -10.02
CA PHE A 225 10.12 -10.02 -10.13
C PHE A 225 8.72 -10.24 -9.57
N THR A 226 7.89 -10.97 -10.33
CA THR A 226 6.52 -11.32 -9.94
C THR A 226 6.21 -12.77 -10.32
N GLY A 227 5.10 -13.33 -9.85
CA GLY A 227 4.67 -14.68 -10.24
C GLY A 227 5.13 -15.78 -9.28
N PHE A 228 5.61 -15.43 -8.09
CA PHE A 228 5.98 -16.41 -7.07
C PHE A 228 4.77 -17.21 -6.58
N ASN A 229 4.87 -18.53 -6.57
CA ASN A 229 3.86 -19.46 -6.06
C ASN A 229 4.24 -20.05 -4.69
N THR A 230 5.52 -20.06 -4.34
CA THR A 230 6.02 -20.61 -3.10
C THR A 230 7.13 -19.74 -2.49
N VAL A 231 7.29 -19.82 -1.16
CA VAL A 231 8.38 -19.13 -0.43
C VAL A 231 9.77 -19.59 -0.91
N ARG A 232 9.89 -20.83 -1.37
CA ARG A 232 11.18 -21.40 -1.83
C ARG A 232 11.68 -20.70 -3.09
N GLU A 233 10.79 -20.27 -3.96
CA GLU A 233 11.13 -19.54 -5.19
C GLU A 233 11.78 -18.18 -4.92
N LEU A 234 11.48 -17.53 -3.77
CA LEU A 234 12.15 -16.29 -3.37
C LEU A 234 13.66 -16.44 -3.15
N GLY A 235 14.13 -17.66 -2.87
CA GLY A 235 15.57 -17.96 -2.69
C GLY A 235 16.26 -18.49 -3.95
N ARG A 236 15.53 -18.68 -5.06
CA ARG A 236 16.02 -19.36 -6.27
C ARG A 236 15.68 -18.59 -7.55
N ILE A 237 15.77 -17.28 -7.52
CA ILE A 237 15.39 -16.39 -8.63
C ILE A 237 16.23 -16.66 -9.89
N ASP A 238 17.46 -17.14 -9.72
CA ASP A 238 18.38 -17.45 -10.84
C ASP A 238 18.12 -18.82 -11.47
N GLU A 239 17.27 -19.66 -10.85
CA GLU A 239 16.86 -20.95 -11.41
C GLU A 239 15.57 -20.73 -12.22
N ASN A 240 15.58 -21.11 -13.51
CA ASN A 240 14.46 -20.99 -14.45
C ASN A 240 13.15 -21.57 -13.89
N SER A 241 12.35 -20.76 -13.21
CA SER A 241 10.98 -21.12 -12.86
C SER A 241 10.03 -20.62 -13.95
N GLU A 242 9.27 -21.49 -14.57
CA GLU A 242 8.38 -21.20 -15.72
C GLU A 242 7.34 -20.10 -15.46
N ASN A 243 7.07 -19.77 -14.20
CA ASN A 243 6.05 -18.78 -13.81
C ASN A 243 6.65 -17.44 -13.39
N LEU A 244 7.95 -17.35 -13.20
CA LEU A 244 8.60 -16.14 -12.75
C LEU A 244 8.73 -15.13 -13.88
N GLN A 245 8.13 -13.96 -13.70
CA GLN A 245 8.25 -12.85 -14.65
C GLN A 245 9.24 -11.83 -14.10
N CYS A 246 10.21 -11.44 -14.94
CA CYS A 246 11.14 -10.36 -14.64
C CYS A 246 10.89 -9.18 -15.60
N PHE A 247 10.62 -8.03 -15.01
CA PHE A 247 10.51 -6.75 -15.71
C PHE A 247 11.74 -5.91 -15.39
N CYS A 248 12.34 -5.29 -16.40
CA CYS A 248 13.49 -4.42 -16.25
C CYS A 248 13.14 -3.02 -16.80
N TYR A 249 13.31 -1.99 -15.96
CA TYR A 249 13.00 -0.60 -16.29
C TYR A 249 14.18 0.30 -15.97
N LYS A 250 14.43 1.29 -16.84
CA LYS A 250 15.32 2.40 -16.45
C LYS A 250 14.66 3.19 -15.32
N GLN A 251 15.40 3.46 -14.25
CA GLN A 251 14.89 4.24 -13.12
C GLN A 251 14.46 5.64 -13.54
N SER A 252 15.16 6.23 -14.53
CA SER A 252 14.80 7.51 -15.16
C SER A 252 13.43 7.46 -15.87
N ASP A 253 13.00 6.31 -16.38
CA ASP A 253 11.69 6.19 -17.02
C ASP A 253 10.56 6.09 -15.98
N ILE A 254 10.82 5.43 -14.86
CA ILE A 254 9.88 5.41 -13.73
C ILE A 254 9.65 6.84 -13.19
N LEU A 255 10.68 7.69 -13.18
CA LEU A 255 10.57 9.10 -12.79
C LEU A 255 9.65 9.92 -13.69
N LYS A 256 9.43 9.50 -14.94
CA LYS A 256 8.52 10.15 -15.91
C LYS A 256 7.06 9.74 -15.70
N ASN A 257 6.79 8.63 -15.02
CA ASN A 257 5.45 8.14 -14.78
C ASN A 257 4.66 9.10 -13.88
N GLU A 258 3.35 9.16 -14.12
CA GLU A 258 2.44 9.97 -13.28
C GLU A 258 2.56 9.57 -11.80
N ASN A 259 2.82 10.55 -10.94
CA ASN A 259 3.06 10.36 -9.49
C ASN A 259 4.20 9.38 -9.19
N TYR A 260 5.16 9.20 -10.10
CA TYR A 260 6.31 8.29 -9.95
C TYR A 260 5.90 6.82 -9.70
N LYS A 261 4.77 6.39 -10.25
CA LYS A 261 4.25 5.03 -10.04
C LYS A 261 5.07 4.00 -10.80
N PHE A 262 5.26 2.86 -10.16
CA PHE A 262 5.82 1.68 -10.81
C PHE A 262 4.70 1.00 -11.61
N ILE A 263 4.76 1.09 -12.92
CA ILE A 263 3.82 0.43 -13.84
C ILE A 263 4.46 -0.89 -14.27
N ILE A 264 3.98 -1.99 -13.71
CA ILE A 264 4.59 -3.32 -13.89
C ILE A 264 3.88 -4.02 -15.05
N THR A 265 4.43 -3.85 -16.24
CA THR A 265 3.96 -4.46 -17.50
C THR A 265 5.05 -4.34 -18.57
N ASP A 266 4.83 -4.90 -19.75
CA ASP A 266 5.79 -4.80 -20.86
C ASP A 266 6.04 -3.35 -21.27
N ASN A 267 7.29 -3.02 -21.62
CA ASN A 267 7.71 -1.65 -21.99
C ASN A 267 6.89 -1.05 -23.14
N SER A 268 6.44 -1.86 -24.09
CA SER A 268 5.56 -1.42 -25.19
C SER A 268 4.21 -0.88 -24.68
N LYS A 269 3.65 -1.51 -23.65
CA LYS A 269 2.41 -1.05 -23.02
C LYS A 269 2.61 0.22 -22.20
N ILE A 270 3.75 0.36 -21.53
CA ILE A 270 4.12 1.58 -20.79
C ILE A 270 4.19 2.78 -21.73
N ALA A 271 4.80 2.62 -22.91
CA ALA A 271 4.84 3.69 -23.91
C ALA A 271 3.44 4.14 -24.32
N ILE A 272 2.53 3.20 -24.61
CA ILE A 272 1.12 3.51 -24.94
C ILE A 272 0.43 4.27 -23.79
N ILE A 273 0.65 3.85 -22.52
CA ILE A 273 0.05 4.50 -21.36
C ILE A 273 0.58 5.93 -21.20
N ASN A 274 1.87 6.15 -21.38
CA ASN A 274 2.51 7.46 -21.22
C ASN A 274 2.16 8.41 -22.37
N ASP A 275 2.03 7.91 -23.60
CA ASP A 275 1.64 8.70 -24.78
C ASP A 275 0.15 9.05 -24.80
N SER A 276 -0.67 8.34 -24.02
CA SER A 276 -2.11 8.63 -23.96
C SER A 276 -2.36 10.00 -23.33
N LYS A 277 -2.92 10.91 -24.12
CA LYS A 277 -3.30 12.27 -23.71
C LYS A 277 -4.62 12.32 -22.93
N VAL A 278 -5.44 11.27 -23.01
CA VAL A 278 -6.78 11.23 -22.40
C VAL A 278 -6.81 10.20 -21.29
N ARG A 279 -7.18 10.60 -20.10
CA ARG A 279 -7.38 9.74 -18.93
C ARG A 279 -8.86 9.46 -18.72
N ILE A 280 -9.20 8.37 -18.04
CA ILE A 280 -10.61 8.06 -17.72
C ILE A 280 -11.26 9.22 -16.96
N GLY A 281 -10.54 9.88 -16.04
CA GLY A 281 -11.02 11.05 -15.30
C GLY A 281 -11.37 12.27 -16.15
N ASP A 282 -10.81 12.40 -17.38
CA ASP A 282 -11.13 13.49 -18.30
C ASP A 282 -12.51 13.29 -18.94
N VAL A 283 -12.89 12.03 -19.18
CA VAL A 283 -14.08 11.63 -19.94
C VAL A 283 -15.19 11.02 -19.07
N ALA A 284 -14.93 10.76 -17.80
CA ALA A 284 -15.90 10.21 -16.84
C ALA A 284 -15.62 10.70 -15.42
N ASP A 285 -16.67 10.76 -14.60
CA ASP A 285 -16.54 10.87 -13.15
C ASP A 285 -16.29 9.47 -12.58
N VAL A 286 -15.25 9.32 -11.79
CA VAL A 286 -14.86 8.06 -11.13
C VAL A 286 -14.99 8.25 -9.62
N VAL A 287 -15.96 7.59 -9.02
CA VAL A 287 -16.36 7.82 -7.62
C VAL A 287 -16.61 6.52 -6.87
N THR A 288 -16.46 6.54 -5.55
CA THR A 288 -16.85 5.44 -4.68
C THR A 288 -18.25 5.67 -4.11
N GLY A 289 -18.94 4.59 -3.79
CA GLY A 289 -20.26 4.67 -3.17
C GLY A 289 -20.19 5.06 -1.69
N PHE A 290 -21.29 4.88 -0.96
CA PHE A 290 -21.38 5.28 0.43
C PHE A 290 -21.19 4.13 1.42
N TYR A 291 -20.91 4.49 2.66
CA TYR A 291 -20.90 3.60 3.81
C TYR A 291 -21.98 4.01 4.79
N SER A 292 -22.84 3.06 5.17
CA SER A 292 -24.03 3.32 6.02
C SER A 292 -23.73 3.65 7.49
N GLY A 293 -22.47 3.51 7.93
CA GLY A 293 -22.09 3.60 9.35
C GLY A 293 -22.28 2.27 10.10
N ASN A 294 -23.31 1.49 9.78
CA ASN A 294 -23.55 0.17 10.33
C ASN A 294 -24.20 -0.77 9.30
N ASN A 295 -23.36 -1.43 8.52
CA ASN A 295 -23.82 -2.30 7.45
C ASN A 295 -24.72 -3.45 7.92
N LYS A 296 -24.53 -3.97 9.16
CA LYS A 296 -25.36 -5.08 9.69
C LYS A 296 -26.80 -4.66 9.96
N GLU A 297 -27.01 -3.41 10.26
CA GLU A 297 -28.32 -2.83 10.55
C GLU A 297 -29.07 -2.44 9.28
N PHE A 298 -28.38 -1.76 8.36
CA PHE A 298 -29.00 -1.07 7.23
C PHE A 298 -28.93 -1.82 5.90
N ILE A 299 -28.13 -2.89 5.81
CA ILE A 299 -28.01 -3.67 4.58
C ILE A 299 -28.63 -5.04 4.77
N CYS A 300 -29.45 -5.43 3.81
CA CYS A 300 -30.09 -6.74 3.70
C CYS A 300 -29.65 -7.45 2.42
N VAL A 301 -29.91 -8.75 2.38
CA VAL A 301 -29.55 -9.62 1.28
C VAL A 301 -30.75 -10.44 0.84
N LYS A 302 -30.84 -10.75 -0.46
CA LYS A 302 -31.94 -11.54 -1.04
C LYS A 302 -31.92 -13.00 -0.58
N SER A 303 -30.72 -13.60 -0.49
CA SER A 303 -30.49 -14.98 -0.06
C SER A 303 -29.23 -15.13 0.78
N LYS A 304 -29.23 -16.08 1.72
CA LYS A 304 -28.04 -16.43 2.52
C LYS A 304 -26.97 -17.18 1.73
N GLU A 305 -27.28 -17.68 0.56
CA GLU A 305 -26.38 -18.38 -0.35
C GLU A 305 -25.41 -17.42 -1.04
N ILE A 306 -25.72 -16.12 -1.06
CA ILE A 306 -24.89 -15.09 -1.65
C ILE A 306 -23.57 -14.99 -0.87
N LYS A 307 -22.46 -14.93 -1.58
CA LYS A 307 -21.13 -14.86 -0.99
C LYS A 307 -20.99 -13.66 -0.04
N GLY A 308 -20.64 -13.93 1.21
CA GLY A 308 -20.50 -12.90 2.24
C GLY A 308 -21.81 -12.50 2.94
N ALA A 309 -22.94 -13.11 2.61
CA ALA A 309 -24.26 -12.79 3.15
C ALA A 309 -24.54 -13.34 4.56
N LYS A 310 -23.72 -14.27 5.07
CA LYS A 310 -23.97 -15.03 6.31
C LYS A 310 -24.41 -14.17 7.50
N ASN A 311 -23.80 -12.98 7.64
CA ASN A 311 -24.01 -12.08 8.79
C ASN A 311 -25.04 -10.96 8.52
N TYR A 312 -25.72 -10.95 7.37
CA TYR A 312 -26.71 -9.93 7.02
C TYR A 312 -28.13 -10.50 7.14
N ARG A 313 -29.11 -9.64 7.43
CA ARG A 313 -30.52 -10.02 7.43
C ARG A 313 -31.01 -10.26 6.00
N MET A 314 -32.01 -11.13 5.84
CA MET A 314 -32.75 -11.24 4.58
C MET A 314 -33.67 -10.04 4.44
N VAL A 315 -33.81 -9.53 3.21
CA VAL A 315 -34.76 -8.47 2.91
C VAL A 315 -36.17 -9.03 2.88
N ASP A 316 -37.13 -8.28 3.41
CA ASP A 316 -38.54 -8.52 3.22
C ASP A 316 -38.93 -7.97 1.83
N CYS A 317 -39.41 -8.87 0.96
CA CYS A 317 -39.75 -8.53 -0.42
C CYS A 317 -40.82 -7.44 -0.53
N ASP A 318 -41.77 -7.42 0.40
CA ASP A 318 -42.87 -6.44 0.43
C ASP A 318 -42.39 -5.02 0.81
N LYS A 319 -41.14 -4.90 1.32
CA LYS A 319 -40.50 -3.64 1.68
C LYS A 319 -39.48 -3.15 0.65
N ILE A 320 -39.40 -3.79 -0.52
CA ILE A 320 -38.52 -3.35 -1.60
C ILE A 320 -39.28 -2.34 -2.46
N TYR A 321 -38.68 -1.20 -2.70
CA TYR A 321 -39.27 -0.10 -3.45
C TYR A 321 -38.41 0.31 -4.62
N ASP A 322 -39.06 0.59 -5.75
CA ASP A 322 -38.46 1.30 -6.89
C ASP A 322 -38.51 2.83 -6.64
N CYS A 323 -37.72 3.26 -5.68
CA CYS A 323 -37.60 4.66 -5.33
C CYS A 323 -36.24 5.20 -5.75
N TYR A 324 -36.23 6.39 -6.39
CA TYR A 324 -35.02 7.06 -6.88
C TYR A 324 -34.82 8.44 -6.24
N ASP A 325 -35.56 8.73 -5.16
CA ASP A 325 -35.44 9.98 -4.41
C ASP A 325 -34.26 9.92 -3.44
N LEU A 326 -33.37 10.90 -3.55
CA LEU A 326 -32.20 11.04 -2.67
C LEU A 326 -32.56 11.39 -1.22
N THR A 327 -33.81 11.82 -0.99
CA THR A 327 -34.33 12.11 0.37
C THR A 327 -34.98 10.92 1.05
N GLY A 328 -35.03 9.78 0.36
CA GLY A 328 -35.59 8.53 0.88
C GLY A 328 -37.08 8.30 0.54
N ILE A 329 -37.55 7.11 0.81
CA ILE A 329 -38.93 6.70 0.63
C ILE A 329 -39.80 7.39 1.69
N LYS A 330 -40.87 8.05 1.27
CA LYS A 330 -41.78 8.80 2.15
C LYS A 330 -42.93 7.91 2.64
N ASN A 331 -43.43 8.21 3.83
CA ASN A 331 -44.60 7.57 4.43
C ASN A 331 -44.48 6.05 4.66
N VAL A 332 -43.24 5.58 4.86
CA VAL A 332 -42.95 4.19 5.26
C VAL A 332 -42.03 4.19 6.46
N ALA A 333 -42.27 3.26 7.41
CA ALA A 333 -41.42 3.08 8.58
C ALA A 333 -40.11 2.35 8.24
N GLU A 334 -40.15 1.50 7.21
CA GLU A 334 -39.00 0.73 6.74
C GLU A 334 -39.17 0.44 5.25
N GLY A 335 -38.16 0.79 4.45
CA GLY A 335 -38.17 0.55 3.02
C GLY A 335 -36.76 0.36 2.49
N TYR A 336 -36.60 -0.47 1.46
CA TYR A 336 -35.32 -0.84 0.90
C TYR A 336 -35.26 -0.55 -0.59
N VAL A 337 -34.09 -0.16 -1.07
CA VAL A 337 -33.80 -0.01 -2.50
C VAL A 337 -32.65 -0.93 -2.89
N ALA A 338 -32.57 -1.28 -4.17
CA ALA A 338 -31.51 -2.11 -4.71
C ALA A 338 -30.13 -1.46 -4.52
N TYR A 339 -29.16 -2.27 -4.10
CA TYR A 339 -27.83 -1.86 -3.68
C TYR A 339 -26.73 -2.67 -4.36
N VAL A 340 -25.79 -2.02 -4.98
CA VAL A 340 -24.66 -2.68 -5.63
C VAL A 340 -23.52 -2.84 -4.62
N LYS A 341 -23.25 -4.08 -4.23
CA LYS A 341 -22.21 -4.44 -3.26
C LYS A 341 -21.44 -5.68 -3.72
N GLY A 342 -20.12 -5.68 -3.51
CA GLY A 342 -19.27 -6.81 -3.87
C GLY A 342 -19.08 -7.04 -5.37
N SER A 343 -18.34 -8.09 -5.72
CA SER A 343 -18.09 -8.47 -7.10
C SER A 343 -19.30 -9.17 -7.72
N SER A 344 -19.52 -8.96 -9.02
CA SER A 344 -20.47 -9.76 -9.80
C SER A 344 -19.81 -11.03 -10.33
N ASP A 345 -20.55 -12.11 -10.46
CA ASP A 345 -20.08 -13.33 -11.13
C ASP A 345 -20.04 -13.16 -12.65
N THR A 346 -20.80 -12.20 -13.18
CA THR A 346 -20.91 -11.90 -14.61
C THR A 346 -20.21 -10.59 -14.96
N ARG A 347 -19.83 -10.46 -16.23
CA ARG A 347 -19.39 -9.21 -16.87
C ARG A 347 -20.57 -8.53 -17.56
N TYR A 348 -20.47 -7.24 -17.82
CA TYR A 348 -21.41 -6.41 -18.55
C TYR A 348 -22.73 -6.17 -17.82
N ILE A 349 -23.46 -7.18 -17.41
CA ILE A 349 -24.79 -7.07 -16.77
C ILE A 349 -24.82 -7.96 -15.53
N ARG A 350 -25.34 -7.46 -14.41
CA ARG A 350 -25.67 -8.27 -13.24
C ARG A 350 -26.96 -9.06 -13.53
N LYS A 351 -27.00 -10.33 -13.15
CA LYS A 351 -28.17 -11.20 -13.38
C LYS A 351 -29.39 -10.70 -12.62
N GLU A 352 -29.18 -10.32 -11.35
CA GLU A 352 -30.23 -9.85 -10.45
C GLU A 352 -29.66 -8.97 -9.33
N ASP A 353 -30.55 -8.31 -8.59
CA ASP A 353 -30.18 -7.58 -7.38
C ASP A 353 -30.09 -8.56 -6.21
N GLU A 354 -28.93 -8.61 -5.60
CA GLU A 354 -28.61 -9.50 -4.49
C GLU A 354 -28.66 -8.78 -3.14
N TRP A 355 -28.39 -7.50 -3.15
CA TRP A 355 -28.23 -6.66 -1.96
C TRP A 355 -29.20 -5.50 -1.99
N TYR A 356 -29.67 -5.10 -0.80
CA TYR A 356 -30.60 -4.02 -0.59
C TYR A 356 -30.14 -3.15 0.57
N VAL A 357 -30.37 -1.84 0.48
CA VAL A 357 -30.04 -0.91 1.54
C VAL A 357 -31.32 -0.21 2.00
N ARG A 358 -31.43 -0.02 3.31
CA ARG A 358 -32.54 0.70 3.91
C ARG A 358 -32.55 2.14 3.44
N TRP A 359 -33.69 2.62 2.95
CA TRP A 359 -33.80 3.89 2.25
C TRP A 359 -35.07 4.67 2.58
N ASP A 360 -35.72 4.40 3.73
CA ASP A 360 -36.77 5.29 4.24
C ASP A 360 -36.20 6.66 4.63
N LYS A 361 -37.06 7.67 4.66
CA LYS A 361 -36.65 9.06 4.87
C LYS A 361 -35.82 9.25 6.17
N GLU A 362 -36.26 8.65 7.27
CA GLU A 362 -35.55 8.76 8.56
C GLU A 362 -34.15 8.19 8.50
N THR A 363 -34.00 7.04 7.81
CA THR A 363 -32.72 6.38 7.63
C THR A 363 -31.79 7.18 6.72
N VAL A 364 -32.29 7.78 5.65
CA VAL A 364 -31.47 8.67 4.80
C VAL A 364 -31.04 9.93 5.55
N ASP A 365 -31.94 10.53 6.32
CA ASP A 365 -31.61 11.67 7.19
C ASP A 365 -30.52 11.29 8.22
N PHE A 366 -30.54 10.06 8.74
CA PHE A 366 -29.49 9.53 9.60
C PHE A 366 -28.15 9.43 8.84
N TYR A 367 -28.10 8.85 7.64
CA TYR A 367 -26.86 8.75 6.85
C TYR A 367 -26.21 10.11 6.57
N ILE A 368 -27.02 11.15 6.38
CA ILE A 368 -26.53 12.50 6.12
C ILE A 368 -25.92 13.15 7.38
N LYS A 369 -26.49 12.89 8.56
CA LYS A 369 -26.11 13.53 9.82
C LYS A 369 -25.05 12.77 10.63
N ASP A 370 -24.99 11.45 10.51
CA ASP A 370 -24.11 10.60 11.31
C ASP A 370 -22.65 10.72 10.86
N LYS A 371 -21.74 10.92 11.84
CA LYS A 371 -20.30 11.08 11.56
C LYS A 371 -19.58 9.78 11.14
N LYS A 372 -20.16 8.62 11.43
CA LYS A 372 -19.61 7.31 11.04
C LYS A 372 -20.06 6.95 9.64
N ALA A 373 -21.27 7.34 9.26
CA ALA A 373 -21.75 7.19 7.89
C ALA A 373 -20.93 8.11 6.94
N ARG A 374 -20.75 7.64 5.72
CA ARG A 374 -20.09 8.42 4.65
C ARG A 374 -21.05 8.53 3.49
N PHE A 375 -22.03 9.43 3.61
CA PHE A 375 -23.02 9.71 2.57
C PHE A 375 -22.41 10.63 1.52
N GLN A 376 -21.48 10.06 0.75
CA GLN A 376 -20.68 10.78 -0.25
C GLN A 376 -21.16 10.48 -1.66
N ASN A 377 -20.89 11.40 -2.61
CA ASN A 377 -21.17 11.21 -4.02
C ASN A 377 -22.65 10.93 -4.35
N SER A 378 -23.57 11.35 -3.50
CA SER A 378 -25.02 11.08 -3.62
C SER A 378 -25.61 11.53 -4.96
N LYS A 379 -25.04 12.56 -5.61
CA LYS A 379 -25.47 13.02 -6.94
C LYS A 379 -25.38 11.93 -8.04
N PHE A 380 -24.69 10.81 -7.78
CA PHE A 380 -24.54 9.68 -8.69
C PHE A 380 -25.46 8.49 -8.35
N TYR A 381 -26.13 8.51 -7.20
CA TYR A 381 -27.08 7.45 -6.88
C TYR A 381 -28.27 7.48 -7.84
N PHE A 382 -28.80 6.31 -8.14
CA PHE A 382 -29.88 6.09 -9.10
C PHE A 382 -29.56 6.50 -10.55
N LYS A 383 -28.33 6.90 -10.85
CA LYS A 383 -27.90 7.17 -12.22
C LYS A 383 -27.39 5.92 -12.93
N THR A 384 -27.40 5.97 -14.26
CA THR A 384 -26.78 4.93 -15.07
C THR A 384 -25.25 5.13 -15.06
N GLY A 385 -24.53 4.11 -14.66
CA GLY A 385 -23.06 4.08 -14.56
C GLY A 385 -22.50 2.67 -14.70
N ILE A 386 -21.19 2.54 -14.57
CA ILE A 386 -20.48 1.26 -14.59
C ILE A 386 -19.98 0.99 -13.17
N ALA A 387 -20.26 -0.20 -12.65
CA ALA A 387 -19.81 -0.64 -11.33
C ALA A 387 -18.60 -1.58 -11.46
N ILE A 388 -17.53 -1.25 -10.76
CA ILE A 388 -16.31 -2.07 -10.68
C ILE A 388 -16.00 -2.33 -9.20
N PRO A 389 -15.78 -3.59 -8.77
CA PRO A 389 -15.33 -3.88 -7.41
C PRO A 389 -13.96 -3.24 -7.13
N MET A 390 -13.81 -2.60 -5.96
CA MET A 390 -12.55 -2.00 -5.52
C MET A 390 -11.48 -3.06 -5.20
N VAL A 391 -11.90 -4.22 -4.72
CA VAL A 391 -10.99 -5.33 -4.40
C VAL A 391 -10.75 -6.17 -5.65
N LYS A 392 -9.48 -6.32 -5.99
CA LYS A 392 -9.02 -6.99 -7.21
C LYS A 392 -9.33 -8.49 -7.20
N SER A 393 -10.01 -8.97 -8.24
CA SER A 393 -9.93 -10.34 -8.74
C SER A 393 -8.87 -10.42 -9.85
N LYS A 394 -8.52 -11.61 -10.31
CA LYS A 394 -7.56 -11.81 -11.42
C LYS A 394 -7.89 -10.96 -12.67
N GLN A 395 -9.16 -10.66 -12.88
CA GLN A 395 -9.66 -9.85 -13.99
C GLN A 395 -10.71 -8.85 -13.49
N ILE A 396 -10.74 -7.67 -14.10
CA ILE A 396 -11.81 -6.69 -13.85
C ILE A 396 -13.13 -7.26 -14.37
N LYS A 397 -14.17 -7.20 -13.53
CA LYS A 397 -15.55 -7.52 -13.91
C LYS A 397 -16.39 -6.27 -13.76
N ALA A 398 -16.44 -5.49 -14.83
CA ALA A 398 -17.26 -4.28 -14.90
C ALA A 398 -18.69 -4.63 -15.30
N THR A 399 -19.67 -4.06 -14.60
CA THR A 399 -21.10 -4.30 -14.87
C THR A 399 -21.85 -2.98 -15.01
N LEU A 400 -22.85 -2.95 -15.85
CA LEU A 400 -23.77 -1.83 -15.96
C LEU A 400 -24.61 -1.72 -14.67
N MET A 401 -24.71 -0.51 -14.14
CA MET A 401 -25.51 -0.17 -12.97
C MET A 401 -26.57 0.87 -13.41
N ARG A 402 -27.82 0.59 -13.12
CA ARG A 402 -28.95 1.49 -13.44
C ARG A 402 -29.89 1.59 -12.24
N ASN A 403 -30.29 2.79 -11.89
CA ASN A 403 -31.25 3.04 -10.81
C ASN A 403 -30.88 2.33 -9.48
N ARG A 404 -29.60 2.37 -9.11
CA ARG A 404 -29.08 1.69 -7.91
C ARG A 404 -28.25 2.65 -7.06
N VAL A 405 -28.26 2.40 -5.76
CA VAL A 405 -27.26 2.92 -4.85
C VAL A 405 -26.08 1.94 -4.81
N PHE A 406 -24.89 2.37 -4.48
CA PHE A 406 -23.69 1.52 -4.50
C PHE A 406 -22.80 1.73 -3.29
N ASP A 407 -22.16 0.62 -2.87
CA ASP A 407 -21.32 0.52 -1.68
C ASP A 407 -19.94 1.19 -1.87
N GLN A 408 -19.32 1.62 -0.78
CA GLN A 408 -17.95 2.15 -0.80
C GLN A 408 -16.92 1.16 -1.38
N SER A 409 -17.21 -0.14 -1.43
CA SER A 409 -16.36 -1.17 -2.06
C SER A 409 -16.52 -1.22 -3.59
N ILE A 410 -17.36 -0.37 -4.15
CA ILE A 410 -17.62 -0.25 -5.59
C ILE A 410 -17.09 1.10 -6.10
N VAL A 411 -16.33 1.03 -7.18
CA VAL A 411 -16.01 2.20 -8.00
C VAL A 411 -17.09 2.36 -9.06
N GLY A 412 -17.82 3.48 -9.01
CA GLY A 412 -18.77 3.87 -10.04
C GLY A 412 -18.08 4.74 -11.08
N ILE A 413 -18.22 4.40 -12.36
CA ILE A 413 -17.74 5.20 -13.48
C ILE A 413 -18.95 5.76 -14.23
N PHE A 414 -19.02 7.09 -14.35
CA PHE A 414 -20.12 7.82 -14.97
C PHE A 414 -19.58 8.65 -16.13
N PRO A 415 -19.70 8.15 -17.38
CA PRO A 415 -19.23 8.87 -18.56
C PRO A 415 -19.90 10.23 -18.73
N LYS A 416 -19.13 11.26 -19.08
CA LYS A 416 -19.63 12.62 -19.31
C LYS A 416 -20.52 12.72 -20.59
N GLY A 417 -20.44 11.73 -21.49
CA GLY A 417 -21.28 11.59 -22.68
C GLY A 417 -22.17 10.35 -22.60
N LYS A 418 -23.50 10.51 -22.78
CA LYS A 418 -24.47 9.40 -22.65
C LYS A 418 -24.15 8.20 -23.55
N ASP A 419 -23.69 8.45 -24.77
CA ASP A 419 -23.45 7.40 -25.77
C ASP A 419 -22.15 6.61 -25.51
N LYS A 420 -21.29 7.05 -24.58
CA LYS A 420 -19.98 6.44 -24.30
C LYS A 420 -20.02 5.31 -23.26
N ILE A 421 -21.14 5.09 -22.60
CA ILE A 421 -21.21 4.14 -21.48
C ILE A 421 -20.94 2.70 -21.92
N TYR A 422 -21.49 2.27 -23.05
CA TYR A 422 -21.29 0.91 -23.56
C TYR A 422 -19.86 0.71 -24.07
N TYR A 423 -19.29 1.73 -24.72
CA TYR A 423 -17.90 1.74 -25.13
C TYR A 423 -16.97 1.59 -23.90
N MET A 424 -17.19 2.40 -22.86
CA MET A 424 -16.40 2.30 -21.63
C MET A 424 -16.60 0.98 -20.89
N LEU A 425 -17.84 0.46 -20.88
CA LEU A 425 -18.13 -0.84 -20.29
C LEU A 425 -17.38 -1.98 -21.01
N ALA A 426 -17.31 -1.93 -22.33
CA ALA A 426 -16.54 -2.88 -23.15
C ALA A 426 -15.03 -2.73 -22.87
N LEU A 427 -14.53 -1.51 -22.84
CA LEU A 427 -13.13 -1.21 -22.54
C LEU A 427 -12.72 -1.75 -21.16
N MET A 428 -13.53 -1.50 -20.11
CA MET A 428 -13.26 -1.99 -18.74
C MET A 428 -13.28 -3.52 -18.62
N ASN A 429 -13.94 -4.23 -19.52
CA ASN A 429 -13.96 -5.70 -19.55
C ASN A 429 -12.98 -6.31 -20.56
N SER A 430 -12.23 -5.49 -21.28
CA SER A 430 -11.23 -5.93 -22.25
C SER A 430 -9.94 -6.37 -21.56
N ASN A 431 -9.07 -7.04 -22.32
CA ASN A 431 -7.72 -7.42 -21.87
C ASN A 431 -6.70 -6.26 -22.00
N VAL A 432 -7.15 -5.07 -22.41
CA VAL A 432 -6.30 -3.87 -22.59
C VAL A 432 -6.08 -3.16 -21.24
N ILE A 433 -6.99 -3.36 -20.28
CA ILE A 433 -6.94 -2.73 -18.95
C ILE A 433 -6.53 -3.71 -17.87
#